data_5103e33723874f2aa8fcf2a0b95e8590
#
_entry.id   5103e33723874f2aa8fcf2a0b95e8590
#
_cell.length_a   1.000
_cell.length_b   1.000
_cell.length_c   1.000
_cell.angle_alpha   90.00
_cell.angle_beta   90.00
_cell.angle_gamma   90.00
#
_symmetry.space_group_name_H-M   'P 1'
#
loop_
_entity.id
_entity.type
_entity.pdbx_description
1 polymer ?
#
loop_
_entity_poly.entity_id
_entity_poly.type
_entity_poly.pdbx_seq_one_letter_code
_entity_poly.pdbx_strand_id
1 'polypeptide(L)'
;MHEEGKSFALLYPYSIPLYHHLGWEIVSNKISFNIKDRQIPTKVKAPGYVRRVSWDNTEFHELHSHFASITHGCLFRNALAWEEYWRWDEDDTNVAVYYNVKDKPCGYMVYLIKNDIMHIKEMVYLNREAQKGLWEYIHAHDSMIDEVHGSTYFSEPIAFEIDDGDIKETIRPYAMGRIVDVASFLEDYPCDPDGGELCIDLEIEDDLLPWNDRTFRIRFADGGCTMTREPAEYHLKMGIGTFTTLLLGYKTAERLFELERIEGREDAVERLDDVLFHKIPYISDYI
;
A
#
# COMPACT_ATOMS: atom_id res chain seq x y z
N MET A 1 -7.05 -10.64 -19.82
CA MET A 1 -6.66 -9.37 -19.20
C MET A 1 -6.24 -8.33 -20.26
N HIS A 2 -5.16 -8.55 -21.01
CA HIS A 2 -4.74 -7.58 -22.07
C HIS A 2 -5.87 -7.34 -23.09
N GLU A 3 -6.52 -8.40 -23.63
CA GLU A 3 -7.68 -8.28 -24.54
C GLU A 3 -8.90 -7.55 -23.93
N GLU A 4 -8.95 -7.47 -22.61
CA GLU A 4 -9.99 -6.76 -21.85
C GLU A 4 -9.55 -5.34 -21.45
N GLY A 5 -8.40 -4.87 -21.95
CA GLY A 5 -7.83 -3.55 -21.64
C GLY A 5 -7.36 -3.41 -20.20
N LYS A 6 -6.94 -4.50 -19.54
CA LYS A 6 -6.35 -4.46 -18.20
C LYS A 6 -4.84 -4.35 -18.31
N SER A 7 -4.29 -3.24 -17.83
CA SER A 7 -2.85 -2.96 -17.88
C SER A 7 -2.07 -3.47 -16.67
N PHE A 8 -2.75 -3.81 -15.57
CA PHE A 8 -2.14 -4.17 -14.31
C PHE A 8 -2.91 -5.27 -13.57
N ALA A 9 -2.20 -6.10 -12.80
CA ALA A 9 -2.78 -7.13 -11.96
C ALA A 9 -2.09 -7.19 -10.59
N LEU A 10 -2.88 -7.48 -9.55
CA LEU A 10 -2.44 -7.75 -8.19
C LEU A 10 -2.89 -9.13 -7.75
N LEU A 11 -2.12 -9.76 -6.85
CA LEU A 11 -2.51 -11.00 -6.18
C LEU A 11 -1.84 -11.13 -4.80
N TYR A 12 -2.43 -11.96 -3.94
CA TYR A 12 -1.78 -12.50 -2.74
C TYR A 12 -1.04 -13.79 -3.12
N PRO A 13 0.31 -13.86 -2.98
CA PRO A 13 1.07 -14.98 -3.52
C PRO A 13 0.94 -16.25 -2.68
N TYR A 14 0.50 -17.35 -3.28
CA TYR A 14 0.64 -18.69 -2.70
C TYR A 14 2.11 -19.13 -2.64
N SER A 15 2.90 -18.77 -3.67
CA SER A 15 4.32 -19.10 -3.77
C SER A 15 5.07 -17.97 -4.49
N ILE A 16 5.83 -17.18 -3.76
CA ILE A 16 6.61 -16.08 -4.32
C ILE A 16 7.55 -16.55 -5.45
N PRO A 17 8.35 -17.65 -5.30
CA PRO A 17 9.22 -18.09 -6.39
C PRO A 17 8.48 -18.45 -7.68
N LEU A 18 7.29 -19.05 -7.57
CA LEU A 18 6.48 -19.37 -8.75
C LEU A 18 6.08 -18.09 -9.50
N TYR A 19 5.60 -17.10 -8.78
CA TYR A 19 5.14 -15.84 -9.38
C TYR A 19 6.30 -15.01 -9.93
N HIS A 20 7.49 -15.04 -9.31
CA HIS A 20 8.68 -14.40 -9.87
C HIS A 20 9.01 -14.93 -11.26
N HIS A 21 8.96 -16.26 -11.49
CA HIS A 21 9.17 -16.86 -12.82
C HIS A 21 8.13 -16.43 -13.86
N LEU A 22 6.99 -15.93 -13.40
CA LEU A 22 5.93 -15.42 -14.26
C LEU A 22 5.95 -13.88 -14.39
N GLY A 23 7.04 -13.23 -13.98
CA GLY A 23 7.25 -11.79 -14.10
C GLY A 23 6.47 -10.94 -13.08
N TRP A 24 5.95 -11.54 -12.02
CA TRP A 24 5.37 -10.83 -10.88
C TRP A 24 6.46 -10.40 -9.91
N GLU A 25 6.21 -9.33 -9.16
CA GLU A 25 7.14 -8.86 -8.14
C GLU A 25 6.39 -8.39 -6.88
N ILE A 26 7.09 -8.42 -5.73
CA ILE A 26 6.58 -7.92 -4.47
C ILE A 26 6.39 -6.41 -4.59
N VAL A 27 5.20 -5.93 -4.20
CA VAL A 27 4.82 -4.52 -4.27
C VAL A 27 4.30 -3.96 -2.95
N SER A 28 4.09 -4.79 -1.94
CA SER A 28 3.72 -4.34 -0.60
C SER A 28 4.16 -5.29 0.49
N ASN A 29 4.22 -4.77 1.72
CA ASN A 29 4.45 -5.53 2.94
C ASN A 29 3.24 -5.47 3.87
N LYS A 30 3.14 -6.48 4.73
CA LYS A 30 2.31 -6.48 5.93
C LYS A 30 3.23 -6.48 7.15
N ILE A 31 3.05 -5.54 8.07
CA ILE A 31 3.73 -5.50 9.36
C ILE A 31 2.72 -5.90 10.42
N SER A 32 2.88 -7.10 10.97
CA SER A 32 2.07 -7.56 12.09
C SER A 32 2.76 -7.19 13.40
N PHE A 33 1.99 -6.77 14.40
CA PHE A 33 2.50 -6.35 15.70
C PHE A 33 1.73 -6.99 16.85
N ASN A 34 2.43 -7.19 17.98
CA ASN A 34 1.85 -7.63 19.24
C ASN A 34 2.31 -6.65 20.33
N ILE A 35 1.34 -6.04 21.01
CA ILE A 35 1.53 -5.06 22.09
C ILE A 35 0.92 -5.64 23.35
N LYS A 36 1.62 -5.59 24.48
CA LYS A 36 1.07 -5.97 25.79
C LYS A 36 0.24 -4.82 26.35
N ASP A 37 -0.70 -5.14 27.24
CA ASP A 37 -1.56 -4.17 27.95
C ASP A 37 -0.79 -2.95 28.45
N ARG A 38 0.33 -3.16 29.16
CA ARG A 38 1.20 -2.11 29.72
C ARG A 38 1.89 -1.23 28.68
N GLN A 39 1.94 -1.65 27.41
CA GLN A 39 2.58 -0.95 26.31
C GLN A 39 1.57 -0.15 25.47
N ILE A 40 0.28 -0.32 25.73
CA ILE A 40 -0.77 0.47 25.08
C ILE A 40 -0.57 1.94 25.43
N PRO A 41 -0.57 2.88 24.46
CA PRO A 41 -0.39 4.30 24.73
C PRO A 41 -1.42 4.86 25.71
N THR A 42 -0.97 5.31 26.88
CA THR A 42 -1.86 5.79 27.98
C THR A 42 -2.07 7.28 27.99
N LYS A 43 -1.15 8.05 27.42
CA LYS A 43 -1.16 9.54 27.41
C LYS A 43 -1.81 10.14 26.18
N VAL A 44 -2.50 9.33 25.40
CA VAL A 44 -3.11 9.75 24.15
C VAL A 44 -4.52 10.23 24.43
N LYS A 45 -4.79 11.52 24.16
CA LYS A 45 -6.14 12.09 24.22
C LYS A 45 -6.50 12.72 22.89
N ALA A 46 -7.72 12.46 22.43
CA ALA A 46 -8.32 13.08 21.27
C ALA A 46 -9.57 13.86 21.67
N PRO A 47 -9.86 15.01 21.05
CA PRO A 47 -10.98 15.86 21.43
C PRO A 47 -12.34 15.30 20.99
N GLY A 48 -12.35 14.33 20.07
CA GLY A 48 -13.56 13.68 19.57
C GLY A 48 -13.98 12.48 20.40
N TYR A 49 -14.65 11.53 19.76
CA TYR A 49 -15.15 10.32 20.42
C TYR A 49 -15.19 9.13 19.45
N VAL A 50 -15.22 7.92 19.99
CA VAL A 50 -15.40 6.68 19.22
C VAL A 50 -16.81 6.12 19.46
N ARG A 51 -17.46 5.68 18.39
CA ARG A 51 -18.75 4.99 18.41
C ARG A 51 -18.66 3.67 17.65
N ARG A 52 -19.22 2.62 18.21
CA ARG A 52 -19.45 1.36 17.48
C ARG A 52 -20.57 1.57 16.48
N VAL A 53 -20.37 1.04 15.29
CA VAL A 53 -21.35 1.08 14.21
C VAL A 53 -21.54 -0.31 13.64
N SER A 54 -22.61 -0.53 12.87
CA SER A 54 -22.82 -1.75 12.12
C SER A 54 -21.82 -1.86 10.96
N TRP A 55 -21.51 -3.08 10.55
CA TRP A 55 -20.61 -3.36 9.41
C TRP A 55 -21.12 -2.81 8.07
N ASP A 56 -22.44 -2.62 7.92
CA ASP A 56 -23.10 -2.04 6.75
C ASP A 56 -23.30 -0.51 6.86
N ASN A 57 -22.70 0.13 7.86
CA ASN A 57 -22.83 1.57 8.09
C ASN A 57 -22.23 2.38 6.92
N THR A 58 -23.03 3.27 6.36
CA THR A 58 -22.67 4.08 5.18
C THR A 58 -21.48 5.00 5.45
N GLU A 59 -21.44 5.67 6.64
CA GLU A 59 -20.35 6.58 6.99
C GLU A 59 -19.00 5.85 7.08
N PHE A 60 -19.00 4.60 7.56
CA PHE A 60 -17.82 3.74 7.60
C PHE A 60 -17.32 3.41 6.17
N HIS A 61 -18.22 3.04 5.25
CA HIS A 61 -17.87 2.74 3.86
C HIS A 61 -17.39 3.97 3.10
N GLU A 62 -18.02 5.14 3.32
CA GLU A 62 -17.60 6.42 2.74
C GLU A 62 -16.24 6.85 3.26
N LEU A 63 -15.96 6.64 4.56
CA LEU A 63 -14.67 6.92 5.17
C LEU A 63 -13.55 6.07 4.54
N HIS A 64 -13.79 4.76 4.34
CA HIS A 64 -12.87 3.89 3.63
C HIS A 64 -12.63 4.38 2.19
N SER A 65 -13.70 4.70 1.46
CA SER A 65 -13.62 5.20 0.09
C SER A 65 -12.81 6.50 0.00
N HIS A 66 -13.00 7.39 0.98
CA HIS A 66 -12.19 8.62 1.05
C HIS A 66 -10.72 8.31 1.35
N PHE A 67 -10.43 7.41 2.30
CA PHE A 67 -9.07 6.95 2.57
C PHE A 67 -8.42 6.37 1.30
N ALA A 68 -9.13 5.50 0.59
CA ALA A 68 -8.64 4.89 -0.66
C ALA A 68 -8.34 5.94 -1.74
N SER A 69 -9.13 7.03 -1.82
CA SER A 69 -8.92 8.10 -2.82
C SER A 69 -7.64 8.91 -2.62
N ILE A 70 -7.07 8.91 -1.41
CA ILE A 70 -5.88 9.70 -1.05
C ILE A 70 -4.67 8.84 -0.70
N THR A 71 -4.83 7.51 -0.72
CA THR A 71 -3.80 6.56 -0.30
C THR A 71 -3.37 5.68 -1.46
N HIS A 72 -2.11 5.80 -1.85
CA HIS A 72 -1.55 5.03 -2.96
C HIS A 72 -1.70 3.52 -2.74
N GLY A 73 -2.24 2.81 -3.74
CA GLY A 73 -2.42 1.36 -3.73
C GLY A 73 -3.61 0.84 -2.92
N CYS A 74 -4.30 1.68 -2.14
CA CYS A 74 -5.48 1.26 -1.41
C CYS A 74 -6.65 1.00 -2.38
N LEU A 75 -7.32 -0.15 -2.22
CA LEU A 75 -8.40 -0.55 -3.09
C LEU A 75 -9.72 0.13 -2.71
N PHE A 76 -10.46 0.59 -3.72
CA PHE A 76 -11.86 0.95 -3.56
C PHE A 76 -12.70 -0.32 -3.41
N ARG A 77 -13.43 -0.46 -2.31
CA ARG A 77 -14.32 -1.59 -2.08
C ARG A 77 -15.71 -1.29 -2.62
N ASN A 78 -16.09 -1.95 -3.70
CA ASN A 78 -17.48 -2.02 -4.16
C ASN A 78 -18.28 -3.03 -3.31
N ALA A 79 -19.57 -3.22 -3.61
CA ALA A 79 -20.42 -4.13 -2.83
C ALA A 79 -19.86 -5.56 -2.75
N LEU A 80 -19.31 -6.10 -3.86
CA LEU A 80 -18.70 -7.43 -3.89
C LEU A 80 -17.42 -7.50 -3.04
N ALA A 81 -16.57 -6.49 -3.11
CA ALA A 81 -15.36 -6.43 -2.31
C ALA A 81 -15.66 -6.33 -0.80
N TRP A 82 -16.72 -5.60 -0.42
CA TRP A 82 -17.19 -5.59 0.97
C TRP A 82 -17.75 -6.95 1.41
N GLU A 83 -18.49 -7.64 0.55
CA GLU A 83 -18.96 -9.02 0.83
C GLU A 83 -17.78 -9.97 1.05
N GLU A 84 -16.75 -9.91 0.19
CA GLU A 84 -15.52 -10.70 0.37
C GLU A 84 -14.78 -10.32 1.65
N TYR A 85 -14.68 -9.03 1.96
CA TYR A 85 -14.01 -8.54 3.17
C TYR A 85 -14.60 -9.15 4.45
N TRP A 86 -15.97 -9.32 4.50
CA TRP A 86 -16.68 -9.85 5.65
C TRP A 86 -16.90 -11.37 5.64
N ARG A 87 -16.62 -12.03 4.51
CA ARG A 87 -16.97 -13.45 4.29
C ARG A 87 -16.52 -14.41 5.40
N TRP A 88 -15.37 -14.14 5.99
CA TRP A 88 -14.73 -15.05 6.96
C TRP A 88 -14.66 -14.46 8.37
N ASP A 89 -15.37 -13.38 8.62
CA ASP A 89 -15.37 -12.75 9.92
C ASP A 89 -16.29 -13.48 10.90
N GLU A 90 -15.89 -13.47 12.18
CA GLU A 90 -16.69 -14.01 13.26
C GLU A 90 -17.83 -13.04 13.61
N ASP A 91 -18.97 -13.57 14.11
CA ASP A 91 -20.15 -12.78 14.49
C ASP A 91 -19.85 -11.67 15.51
N ASP A 92 -18.78 -11.83 16.32
CA ASP A 92 -18.35 -10.87 17.34
C ASP A 92 -17.40 -9.78 16.79
N THR A 93 -17.18 -9.70 15.46
CA THR A 93 -16.38 -8.65 14.87
C THR A 93 -17.07 -7.29 14.97
N ASN A 94 -16.34 -6.30 15.46
CA ASN A 94 -16.85 -4.96 15.74
C ASN A 94 -16.22 -3.92 14.82
N VAL A 95 -17.00 -2.89 14.46
CA VAL A 95 -16.51 -1.68 13.80
C VAL A 95 -16.61 -0.49 14.76
N ALA A 96 -15.48 0.17 15.03
CA ALA A 96 -15.40 1.38 15.83
C ALA A 96 -14.96 2.55 14.93
N VAL A 97 -15.75 3.62 14.90
CA VAL A 97 -15.49 4.81 14.09
C VAL A 97 -15.19 5.99 15.01
N TYR A 98 -14.07 6.67 14.76
CA TYR A 98 -13.72 7.92 15.43
C TYR A 98 -14.35 9.11 14.71
N TYR A 99 -15.05 9.93 15.48
CA TYR A 99 -15.67 11.19 15.06
C TYR A 99 -14.95 12.37 15.72
N ASN A 100 -14.59 13.39 14.95
CA ASN A 100 -14.01 14.60 15.48
C ASN A 100 -15.06 15.49 16.19
N VAL A 101 -14.67 16.62 16.76
CA VAL A 101 -15.57 17.56 17.46
C VAL A 101 -16.68 18.16 16.59
N LYS A 102 -16.65 17.96 15.28
CA LYS A 102 -17.67 18.39 14.32
C LYS A 102 -18.54 17.21 13.83
N ASP A 103 -18.53 16.12 14.56
CA ASP A 103 -19.25 14.88 14.21
C ASP A 103 -18.88 14.31 12.82
N LYS A 104 -17.66 14.57 12.34
CA LYS A 104 -17.17 13.98 11.07
C LYS A 104 -16.38 12.71 11.35
N PRO A 105 -16.66 11.60 10.64
CA PRO A 105 -15.85 10.39 10.73
C PRO A 105 -14.45 10.67 10.14
N CYS A 106 -13.40 10.31 10.89
CA CYS A 106 -12.01 10.58 10.52
C CYS A 106 -11.08 9.37 10.67
N GLY A 107 -11.55 8.26 11.20
CA GLY A 107 -10.82 7.01 11.32
C GLY A 107 -11.73 5.88 11.78
N TYR A 108 -11.34 4.65 11.51
CA TYR A 108 -12.07 3.48 11.97
C TYR A 108 -11.11 2.33 12.33
N MET A 109 -11.65 1.40 13.09
CA MET A 109 -10.99 0.14 13.41
C MET A 109 -12.00 -1.00 13.32
N VAL A 110 -11.60 -2.08 12.65
CA VAL A 110 -12.31 -3.37 12.65
C VAL A 110 -11.55 -4.31 13.54
N TYR A 111 -12.22 -4.85 14.56
CA TYR A 111 -11.56 -5.64 15.60
C TYR A 111 -12.48 -6.69 16.23
N LEU A 112 -11.85 -7.66 16.86
CA LEU A 112 -12.47 -8.73 17.64
C LEU A 112 -11.73 -8.87 18.98
N ILE A 113 -12.43 -9.09 20.09
CA ILE A 113 -11.82 -9.46 21.37
C ILE A 113 -12.11 -10.94 21.63
N LYS A 114 -11.03 -11.74 21.76
CA LYS A 114 -11.12 -13.18 21.98
C LYS A 114 -9.93 -13.65 22.82
N ASN A 115 -10.19 -14.46 23.85
CA ASN A 115 -9.16 -14.98 24.75
C ASN A 115 -8.27 -13.86 25.35
N ASP A 116 -8.89 -12.78 25.83
CA ASP A 116 -8.24 -11.61 26.42
C ASP A 116 -7.25 -10.89 25.48
N ILE A 117 -7.41 -11.10 24.16
CA ILE A 117 -6.63 -10.44 23.11
C ILE A 117 -7.55 -9.61 22.22
N MET A 118 -7.20 -8.34 21.99
CA MET A 118 -7.83 -7.53 20.96
C MET A 118 -7.13 -7.77 19.62
N HIS A 119 -7.82 -8.42 18.70
CA HIS A 119 -7.35 -8.64 17.32
C HIS A 119 -7.85 -7.52 16.43
N ILE A 120 -6.95 -6.66 15.96
CA ILE A 120 -7.25 -5.58 15.02
C ILE A 120 -7.05 -6.13 13.60
N LYS A 121 -8.17 -6.30 12.87
CA LYS A 121 -8.17 -6.70 11.47
C LYS A 121 -7.69 -5.56 10.56
N GLU A 122 -8.20 -4.35 10.81
CA GLU A 122 -7.86 -3.16 10.05
C GLU A 122 -8.00 -1.91 10.94
N MET A 123 -7.07 -0.98 10.81
CA MET A 123 -7.15 0.33 11.44
C MET A 123 -6.74 1.40 10.43
N VAL A 124 -7.67 2.30 10.12
CA VAL A 124 -7.52 3.37 9.14
C VAL A 124 -7.81 4.72 9.79
N TYR A 125 -7.00 5.71 9.47
CA TYR A 125 -7.18 7.08 9.97
C TYR A 125 -6.74 8.11 8.92
N LEU A 126 -7.52 9.20 8.83
CA LEU A 126 -7.22 10.30 7.90
C LEU A 126 -6.23 11.32 8.47
N ASN A 127 -6.02 11.30 9.79
CA ASN A 127 -5.14 12.23 10.47
C ASN A 127 -4.69 11.72 11.85
N ARG A 128 -3.72 12.40 12.45
CA ARG A 128 -3.15 12.04 13.75
C ARG A 128 -4.16 12.12 14.90
N GLU A 129 -5.16 12.99 14.82
CA GLU A 129 -6.23 13.09 15.83
C GLU A 129 -7.04 11.80 15.88
N ALA A 130 -7.48 11.30 14.72
CA ALA A 130 -8.23 10.05 14.61
C ALA A 130 -7.40 8.85 15.08
N GLN A 131 -6.12 8.78 14.71
CA GLN A 131 -5.21 7.75 15.18
C GLN A 131 -5.13 7.75 16.71
N LYS A 132 -4.94 8.92 17.32
CA LYS A 132 -4.94 9.06 18.79
C LYS A 132 -6.25 8.59 19.40
N GLY A 133 -7.39 8.97 18.83
CA GLY A 133 -8.70 8.57 19.35
C GLY A 133 -8.94 7.06 19.28
N LEU A 134 -8.46 6.40 18.24
CA LEU A 134 -8.52 4.93 18.14
C LEU A 134 -7.61 4.26 19.19
N TRP A 135 -6.40 4.76 19.43
CA TRP A 135 -5.53 4.26 20.51
C TRP A 135 -6.12 4.52 21.91
N GLU A 136 -6.75 5.68 22.15
CA GLU A 136 -7.48 5.95 23.39
C GLU A 136 -8.64 4.97 23.59
N TYR A 137 -9.35 4.62 22.53
CA TYR A 137 -10.40 3.61 22.55
C TYR A 137 -9.85 2.20 22.86
N ILE A 138 -8.71 1.83 22.28
CA ILE A 138 -8.02 0.56 22.61
C ILE A 138 -7.63 0.54 24.09
N HIS A 139 -7.03 1.62 24.59
CA HIS A 139 -6.66 1.74 26.01
C HIS A 139 -7.86 1.65 26.96
N ALA A 140 -9.04 2.13 26.58
CA ALA A 140 -10.26 1.99 27.38
C ALA A 140 -10.70 0.53 27.61
N HIS A 141 -10.09 -0.42 26.91
CA HIS A 141 -10.33 -1.87 27.08
C HIS A 141 -9.20 -2.57 27.87
N ASP A 142 -8.23 -1.85 28.43
CA ASP A 142 -7.04 -2.39 29.11
C ASP A 142 -7.37 -3.40 30.21
N SER A 143 -8.49 -3.21 30.94
CA SER A 143 -8.96 -4.14 31.96
C SER A 143 -9.59 -5.43 31.43
N MET A 144 -9.78 -5.55 30.11
CA MET A 144 -10.45 -6.67 29.44
C MET A 144 -9.51 -7.44 28.51
N ILE A 145 -8.30 -6.93 28.29
CA ILE A 145 -7.35 -7.50 27.33
C ILE A 145 -5.94 -7.52 27.92
N ASP A 146 -5.20 -8.58 27.65
CA ASP A 146 -3.79 -8.72 28.02
C ASP A 146 -2.86 -8.28 26.89
N GLU A 147 -3.33 -8.41 25.63
CA GLU A 147 -2.55 -8.08 24.44
C GLU A 147 -3.42 -7.44 23.34
N VAL A 148 -2.77 -6.67 22.48
CA VAL A 148 -3.32 -6.17 21.23
C VAL A 148 -2.50 -6.75 20.07
N HIS A 149 -3.15 -7.50 19.19
CA HIS A 149 -2.57 -8.02 17.96
C HIS A 149 -3.17 -7.30 16.77
N GLY A 150 -2.34 -6.79 15.90
CA GLY A 150 -2.81 -6.10 14.71
C GLY A 150 -1.83 -6.17 13.56
N SER A 151 -2.19 -5.49 12.48
CA SER A 151 -1.33 -5.32 11.32
C SER A 151 -1.46 -3.92 10.76
N THR A 152 -0.35 -3.43 10.24
CA THR A 152 -0.32 -2.24 9.39
C THR A 152 0.21 -2.58 8.00
N TYR A 153 -0.28 -1.86 7.01
CA TYR A 153 0.17 -1.95 5.62
C TYR A 153 0.90 -0.67 5.21
N PHE A 154 1.04 0.28 6.12
CA PHE A 154 2.03 1.35 6.01
C PHE A 154 3.42 0.73 6.13
N SER A 155 4.39 1.29 5.42
CA SER A 155 5.76 0.76 5.40
C SER A 155 6.55 1.02 6.68
N GLU A 156 5.97 1.74 7.64
CA GLU A 156 6.64 2.12 8.88
C GLU A 156 6.19 1.24 10.06
N PRO A 157 7.15 0.74 10.86
CA PRO A 157 6.87 0.07 12.12
C PRO A 157 6.15 0.98 13.10
N ILE A 158 5.17 0.44 13.84
CA ILE A 158 4.42 1.21 14.84
C ILE A 158 5.22 1.42 16.14
N ALA A 159 6.28 0.65 16.37
CA ALA A 159 7.14 0.76 17.55
C ALA A 159 7.64 2.19 17.82
N PHE A 160 7.89 2.97 16.75
CA PHE A 160 8.30 4.37 16.87
C PHE A 160 7.17 5.30 17.36
N GLU A 161 5.91 4.89 17.21
CA GLU A 161 4.75 5.72 17.52
C GLU A 161 4.21 5.55 18.94
N ILE A 162 4.68 4.52 19.66
CA ILE A 162 4.26 4.19 21.02
C ILE A 162 5.37 4.49 22.06
N ASP A 163 4.98 4.78 23.31
CA ASP A 163 5.93 5.19 24.37
C ASP A 163 6.90 4.07 24.75
N ASP A 164 6.44 2.82 24.78
CA ASP A 164 7.26 1.63 25.02
C ASP A 164 7.33 0.81 23.73
N GLY A 165 8.28 1.13 22.88
CA GLY A 165 8.51 0.51 21.58
C GLY A 165 9.15 -0.89 21.61
N ASP A 166 9.39 -1.49 22.81
CA ASP A 166 9.89 -2.88 22.92
C ASP A 166 8.78 -3.90 22.65
N ILE A 167 8.23 -3.85 21.45
CA ILE A 167 7.16 -4.70 20.96
C ILE A 167 7.66 -5.71 19.93
N LYS A 168 6.90 -6.77 19.71
CA LYS A 168 7.18 -7.71 18.64
C LYS A 168 6.53 -7.24 17.34
N GLU A 169 7.35 -6.99 16.32
CA GLU A 169 6.89 -6.75 14.96
C GLU A 169 7.43 -7.81 13.99
N THR A 170 6.65 -8.13 12.98
CA THR A 170 7.03 -9.10 11.94
C THR A 170 6.65 -8.54 10.58
N ILE A 171 7.66 -8.30 9.73
CA ILE A 171 7.47 -7.82 8.35
C ILE A 171 7.44 -9.02 7.41
N ARG A 172 6.43 -9.08 6.55
CA ARG A 172 6.31 -10.10 5.50
C ARG A 172 5.87 -9.46 4.18
N PRO A 173 6.36 -9.97 3.02
CA PRO A 173 5.74 -9.65 1.73
C PRO A 173 4.24 -9.93 1.79
N TYR A 174 3.44 -9.05 1.19
CA TYR A 174 1.99 -9.21 1.22
C TYR A 174 1.41 -9.39 -0.17
N ALA A 175 1.45 -8.38 -1.03
CA ALA A 175 0.95 -8.49 -2.38
C ALA A 175 2.08 -8.52 -3.41
N MET A 176 1.83 -9.22 -4.52
CA MET A 176 2.63 -9.14 -5.74
C MET A 176 1.83 -8.47 -6.84
N GLY A 177 2.51 -7.66 -7.64
CA GLY A 177 1.96 -6.98 -8.79
C GLY A 177 2.63 -7.42 -10.09
N ARG A 178 1.93 -7.22 -11.21
CA ARG A 178 2.46 -7.39 -12.56
C ARG A 178 1.86 -6.36 -13.51
N ILE A 179 2.69 -5.63 -14.20
CA ILE A 179 2.27 -4.84 -15.35
C ILE A 179 2.04 -5.81 -16.51
N VAL A 180 0.79 -5.88 -16.98
CA VAL A 180 0.34 -6.77 -18.05
C VAL A 180 0.53 -6.13 -19.42
N ASP A 181 0.38 -4.81 -19.50
CA ASP A 181 0.58 -4.00 -20.70
C ASP A 181 1.29 -2.71 -20.31
N VAL A 182 2.58 -2.63 -20.65
CA VAL A 182 3.44 -1.49 -20.29
C VAL A 182 2.95 -0.21 -20.95
N ALA A 183 2.58 -0.26 -22.24
CA ALA A 183 2.14 0.94 -22.97
C ALA A 183 0.88 1.53 -22.35
N SER A 184 -0.14 0.68 -22.14
CA SER A 184 -1.41 1.12 -21.53
C SER A 184 -1.25 1.53 -20.07
N PHE A 185 -0.34 0.92 -19.32
CA PHE A 185 -0.06 1.30 -17.93
C PHE A 185 0.55 2.70 -17.84
N LEU A 186 1.44 3.04 -18.78
CA LEU A 186 2.13 4.33 -18.81
C LEU A 186 1.22 5.49 -19.26
N GLU A 187 0.13 5.23 -20.00
CA GLU A 187 -0.79 6.29 -20.46
C GLU A 187 -1.40 7.09 -19.30
N ASP A 188 -1.69 6.42 -18.18
CA ASP A 188 -2.30 7.02 -16.99
C ASP A 188 -1.34 7.12 -15.79
N TYR A 189 -0.04 6.82 -16.00
CA TYR A 189 0.92 6.80 -14.90
C TYR A 189 1.27 8.24 -14.47
N PRO A 190 1.03 8.60 -13.20
CA PRO A 190 1.42 9.90 -12.68
C PRO A 190 2.92 9.93 -12.39
N CYS A 191 3.55 11.07 -12.63
CA CYS A 191 4.96 11.33 -12.33
C CYS A 191 5.09 12.46 -11.33
N ASP A 192 6.25 12.57 -10.70
CA ASP A 192 6.53 13.71 -9.84
C ASP A 192 6.62 14.99 -10.68
N PRO A 193 5.74 15.98 -10.48
CA PRO A 193 5.77 17.22 -11.27
C PRO A 193 7.01 18.06 -11.00
N ASP A 194 7.67 17.87 -9.86
CA ASP A 194 8.88 18.59 -9.47
C ASP A 194 10.17 17.87 -9.94
N GLY A 195 10.06 16.64 -10.46
CA GLY A 195 11.20 15.82 -10.94
C GLY A 195 11.85 16.32 -12.24
N GLY A 196 11.23 17.32 -12.88
CA GLY A 196 11.72 17.90 -14.13
C GLY A 196 11.38 17.06 -15.36
N GLU A 197 12.10 17.32 -16.47
CA GLU A 197 11.91 16.58 -17.72
C GLU A 197 12.98 15.49 -17.90
N LEU A 198 12.56 14.32 -18.41
CA LEU A 198 13.45 13.21 -18.75
C LEU A 198 12.95 12.53 -20.01
N CYS A 199 13.85 12.32 -20.99
CA CYS A 199 13.59 11.42 -22.11
C CYS A 199 14.55 10.22 -22.03
N ILE A 200 13.99 9.02 -21.90
CA ILE A 200 14.76 7.80 -21.61
C ILE A 200 14.24 6.61 -22.42
N ASP A 201 15.16 5.74 -22.82
CA ASP A 201 14.87 4.42 -23.35
C ASP A 201 14.90 3.40 -22.20
N LEU A 202 13.76 2.76 -21.94
CA LEU A 202 13.62 1.66 -20.99
C LEU A 202 13.47 0.35 -21.76
N GLU A 203 14.51 -0.49 -21.75
CA GLU A 203 14.47 -1.84 -22.31
C GLU A 203 13.90 -2.78 -21.26
N ILE A 204 12.71 -3.32 -21.55
CA ILE A 204 11.99 -4.24 -20.65
C ILE A 204 12.12 -5.66 -21.19
N GLU A 205 12.53 -6.57 -20.31
CA GLU A 205 12.55 -8.01 -20.60
C GLU A 205 11.30 -8.68 -20.01
N ASP A 206 10.53 -9.37 -20.85
CA ASP A 206 9.34 -10.10 -20.46
C ASP A 206 9.21 -11.42 -21.25
N ASP A 207 9.66 -12.52 -20.65
CA ASP A 207 9.65 -13.84 -21.27
C ASP A 207 8.26 -14.37 -21.63
N LEU A 208 7.19 -13.83 -21.02
CA LEU A 208 5.82 -14.33 -21.19
C LEU A 208 4.97 -13.47 -22.11
N LEU A 209 5.14 -12.16 -22.10
CA LEU A 209 4.27 -11.23 -22.82
C LEU A 209 5.06 -10.45 -23.87
N PRO A 210 5.10 -10.95 -25.13
CA PRO A 210 5.98 -10.40 -26.17
C PRO A 210 5.77 -8.91 -26.51
N TRP A 211 4.59 -8.37 -26.22
CA TRP A 211 4.31 -6.95 -26.43
C TRP A 211 5.00 -6.04 -25.40
N ASN A 212 5.43 -6.60 -24.25
CA ASN A 212 6.24 -5.89 -23.25
C ASN A 212 7.75 -6.07 -23.49
N ASP A 213 8.18 -7.15 -24.16
CA ASP A 213 9.58 -7.48 -24.38
C ASP A 213 10.20 -6.62 -25.50
N ARG A 214 10.46 -5.36 -25.14
CA ARG A 214 11.01 -4.36 -26.06
C ARG A 214 11.49 -3.10 -25.34
N THR A 215 12.13 -2.22 -26.09
CA THR A 215 12.49 -0.86 -25.62
C THR A 215 11.29 0.10 -25.76
N PHE A 216 10.94 0.77 -24.66
CA PHE A 216 9.97 1.86 -24.59
C PHE A 216 10.71 3.18 -24.46
N ARG A 217 10.52 4.09 -25.43
CA ARG A 217 11.02 5.45 -25.33
C ARG A 217 9.98 6.34 -24.71
N ILE A 218 10.30 6.86 -23.51
CA ILE A 218 9.36 7.55 -22.65
C ILE A 218 9.88 8.96 -22.37
N ARG A 219 8.98 9.94 -22.46
CA ARG A 219 9.20 11.30 -21.97
C ARG A 219 8.36 11.50 -20.72
N PHE A 220 9.03 11.81 -19.62
CA PHE A 220 8.45 12.24 -18.35
C PHE A 220 8.45 13.78 -18.33
N ALA A 221 7.28 14.39 -18.15
CA ALA A 221 7.11 15.84 -18.06
C ALA A 221 5.73 16.19 -17.49
N ASP A 222 5.61 17.35 -16.88
CA ASP A 222 4.34 17.93 -16.44
C ASP A 222 3.48 17.00 -15.54
N GLY A 223 4.13 16.16 -14.73
CA GLY A 223 3.46 15.22 -13.82
C GLY A 223 2.86 13.98 -14.50
N GLY A 224 3.23 13.68 -15.73
CA GLY A 224 2.83 12.49 -16.48
C GLY A 224 3.95 11.93 -17.34
N CYS A 225 3.66 10.84 -18.07
CA CYS A 225 4.60 10.29 -19.03
C CYS A 225 3.93 9.97 -20.36
N THR A 226 4.69 10.02 -21.44
CA THR A 226 4.20 9.75 -22.79
C THR A 226 5.24 9.00 -23.61
N MET A 227 4.76 8.13 -24.50
CA MET A 227 5.60 7.53 -25.52
C MET A 227 6.03 8.59 -26.54
N THR A 228 7.31 8.65 -26.84
CA THR A 228 7.87 9.69 -27.73
C THR A 228 8.77 9.12 -28.83
N ARG A 229 9.09 9.94 -29.84
CA ARG A 229 10.12 9.67 -30.86
C ARG A 229 11.32 10.60 -30.73
N GLU A 230 11.31 11.47 -29.73
CA GLU A 230 12.43 12.35 -29.43
C GLU A 230 13.67 11.51 -29.07
N PRO A 231 14.89 11.97 -29.35
CA PRO A 231 16.09 11.25 -28.95
C PRO A 231 16.15 11.08 -27.43
N ALA A 232 16.40 9.87 -26.96
CA ALA A 232 16.64 9.61 -25.57
C ALA A 232 18.09 9.92 -25.19
N GLU A 233 18.28 10.55 -24.03
CA GLU A 233 19.61 10.84 -23.48
C GLU A 233 20.18 9.64 -22.72
N TYR A 234 19.30 8.82 -22.19
CA TYR A 234 19.61 7.73 -21.29
C TYR A 234 19.00 6.41 -21.77
N HIS A 235 19.60 5.32 -21.34
CA HIS A 235 19.11 3.97 -21.58
C HIS A 235 19.30 3.13 -20.31
N LEU A 236 18.23 2.47 -19.87
CA LEU A 236 18.26 1.50 -18.76
C LEU A 236 17.56 0.22 -19.22
N LYS A 237 18.03 -0.91 -18.67
CA LYS A 237 17.47 -2.23 -18.93
C LYS A 237 17.06 -2.91 -17.66
N MET A 238 15.90 -3.57 -17.65
CA MET A 238 15.37 -4.31 -16.49
C MET A 238 14.29 -5.30 -16.88
N GLY A 239 14.09 -6.33 -16.04
CA GLY A 239 12.96 -7.24 -16.19
C GLY A 239 11.63 -6.62 -15.79
N ILE A 240 10.52 -7.14 -16.34
CA ILE A 240 9.16 -6.65 -16.08
C ILE A 240 8.78 -6.61 -14.59
N GLY A 241 9.23 -7.58 -13.78
CA GLY A 241 9.01 -7.58 -12.34
C GLY A 241 9.71 -6.40 -11.65
N THR A 242 10.96 -6.11 -12.03
CA THR A 242 11.70 -4.94 -11.55
C THR A 242 11.01 -3.64 -11.94
N PHE A 243 10.57 -3.54 -13.18
CA PHE A 243 9.80 -2.39 -13.66
C PHE A 243 8.50 -2.22 -12.89
N THR A 244 7.77 -3.30 -12.62
CA THR A 244 6.53 -3.27 -11.84
C THR A 244 6.75 -2.74 -10.42
N THR A 245 7.73 -3.27 -9.68
CA THR A 245 7.99 -2.84 -8.29
C THR A 245 8.51 -1.41 -8.20
N LEU A 246 9.25 -0.96 -9.23
CA LEU A 246 9.72 0.41 -9.38
C LEU A 246 8.56 1.38 -9.58
N LEU A 247 7.72 1.18 -10.60
CA LEU A 247 6.62 2.10 -10.92
C LEU A 247 5.54 2.13 -9.85
N LEU A 248 5.38 1.08 -9.06
CA LEU A 248 4.49 1.11 -7.89
C LEU A 248 5.12 1.80 -6.67
N GLY A 249 6.37 2.25 -6.74
CA GLY A 249 7.04 2.96 -5.66
C GLY A 249 7.44 2.08 -4.46
N TYR A 250 7.40 0.75 -4.61
CA TYR A 250 7.82 -0.15 -3.52
C TYR A 250 9.35 -0.17 -3.32
N LYS A 251 10.11 0.01 -4.41
CA LYS A 251 11.56 0.19 -4.39
C LYS A 251 11.94 1.35 -5.30
N THR A 252 12.95 2.12 -4.89
CA THR A 252 13.56 3.18 -5.70
C THR A 252 14.42 2.60 -6.81
N ALA A 253 14.66 3.38 -7.89
CA ALA A 253 15.55 2.99 -8.97
C ALA A 253 16.98 2.80 -8.45
N GLU A 254 17.47 3.69 -7.58
CA GLU A 254 18.77 3.57 -6.93
C GLU A 254 18.90 2.23 -6.19
N ARG A 255 17.88 1.88 -5.37
CA ARG A 255 17.94 0.61 -4.63
C ARG A 255 17.92 -0.61 -5.53
N LEU A 256 17.17 -0.58 -6.61
CA LEU A 256 17.14 -1.67 -7.60
C LEU A 256 18.44 -1.77 -8.39
N PHE A 257 19.10 -0.66 -8.65
CA PHE A 257 20.43 -0.62 -9.27
C PHE A 257 21.50 -1.21 -8.34
N GLU A 258 21.53 -0.83 -7.05
CA GLU A 258 22.40 -1.45 -6.04
C GLU A 258 22.20 -2.97 -5.93
N LEU A 259 20.99 -3.46 -6.17
CA LEU A 259 20.65 -4.89 -6.18
C LEU A 259 20.94 -5.56 -7.53
N GLU A 260 21.61 -4.86 -8.46
CA GLU A 260 21.95 -5.35 -9.82
C GLU A 260 20.71 -5.80 -10.63
N ARG A 261 19.55 -5.14 -10.37
CA ARG A 261 18.28 -5.43 -11.06
C ARG A 261 17.97 -4.43 -12.18
N ILE A 262 18.70 -3.34 -12.24
CA ILE A 262 18.69 -2.34 -13.32
C ILE A 262 20.09 -2.30 -13.92
N GLU A 263 20.20 -2.42 -15.23
CA GLU A 263 21.42 -2.26 -15.98
C GLU A 263 21.45 -0.89 -16.67
N GLY A 264 22.57 -0.18 -16.57
CA GLY A 264 22.77 1.11 -17.22
C GLY A 264 23.74 2.03 -16.48
N ARG A 265 23.65 3.32 -16.76
CA ARG A 265 24.50 4.33 -16.11
C ARG A 265 23.85 4.83 -14.82
N GLU A 266 24.67 5.09 -13.79
CA GLU A 266 24.21 5.57 -12.49
C GLU A 266 23.44 6.91 -12.59
N ASP A 267 23.95 7.86 -13.39
CA ASP A 267 23.28 9.14 -13.62
C ASP A 267 21.90 9.01 -14.30
N ALA A 268 21.71 7.96 -15.13
CA ALA A 268 20.41 7.65 -15.70
C ALA A 268 19.42 7.12 -14.65
N VAL A 269 19.93 6.35 -13.67
CA VAL A 269 19.14 5.83 -12.54
C VAL A 269 18.68 6.96 -11.62
N GLU A 270 19.58 7.88 -11.25
CA GLU A 270 19.26 9.08 -10.47
C GLU A 270 18.18 9.92 -11.16
N ARG A 271 18.32 10.17 -12.48
CA ARG A 271 17.35 10.93 -13.25
C ARG A 271 15.98 10.24 -13.34
N LEU A 272 15.96 8.89 -13.42
CA LEU A 272 14.70 8.14 -13.38
C LEU A 272 14.05 8.23 -12.00
N ASP A 273 14.82 8.13 -10.93
CA ASP A 273 14.30 8.26 -9.56
C ASP A 273 13.70 9.67 -9.31
N ASP A 274 14.29 10.73 -9.82
CA ASP A 274 13.77 12.11 -9.68
C ASP A 274 12.35 12.30 -10.24
N VAL A 275 11.99 11.59 -11.30
CA VAL A 275 10.69 11.74 -11.97
C VAL A 275 9.60 10.77 -11.48
N LEU A 276 9.96 9.78 -10.65
CA LEU A 276 9.03 8.78 -10.17
C LEU A 276 8.49 9.12 -8.78
N PHE A 277 7.28 8.68 -8.47
CA PHE A 277 6.74 8.78 -7.11
C PHE A 277 7.28 7.69 -6.19
N HIS A 278 7.79 8.10 -5.03
CA HIS A 278 8.29 7.22 -3.98
C HIS A 278 7.25 7.02 -2.87
N LYS A 279 6.13 6.39 -3.20
CA LYS A 279 5.10 6.04 -2.22
C LYS A 279 4.86 4.53 -2.25
N ILE A 280 5.14 3.87 -1.13
CA ILE A 280 4.88 2.44 -0.99
C ILE A 280 3.37 2.20 -0.97
N PRO A 281 2.87 1.22 -1.77
CA PRO A 281 1.44 0.92 -1.82
C PRO A 281 0.91 0.41 -0.48
N TYR A 282 -0.21 0.97 -0.04
CA TYR A 282 -1.02 0.45 1.05
C TYR A 282 -2.03 -0.56 0.49
N ILE A 283 -1.78 -1.83 0.68
CA ILE A 283 -2.66 -2.91 0.21
C ILE A 283 -3.07 -3.74 1.43
N SER A 284 -4.30 -3.59 1.89
CA SER A 284 -4.84 -4.30 3.07
C SER A 284 -5.80 -5.44 2.71
N ASP A 285 -6.35 -5.41 1.51
CA ASP A 285 -7.29 -6.41 1.04
C ASP A 285 -6.59 -7.73 0.69
N TYR A 286 -7.29 -8.83 0.91
CA TYR A 286 -6.89 -10.15 0.44
C TYR A 286 -7.41 -10.32 -0.99
N ILE A 287 -6.51 -10.40 -1.96
CA ILE A 287 -6.75 -10.44 -3.41
C ILE A 287 -6.13 -11.67 -4.06
#